data_34d8ef82dff69f1532b36a4a36ee3933
#
_entry.id   34d8ef82dff69f1532b36a4a36ee3933
#
_cell.length_a   1.000
_cell.length_b   1.000
_cell.length_c   1.000
_cell.angle_alpha   90.00
_cell.angle_beta   90.00
_cell.angle_gamma   90.00
#
_symmetry.space_group_name_H-M   'P 1'
#
loop_
_entity.id
_entity.type
_entity.pdbx_description
1 polymer ?
#
loop_
_entity_poly.entity_id
_entity_poly.type
_entity_poly.pdbx_seq_one_letter_code
_entity_poly.pdbx_strand_id
1 'polypeptide(L)'
;GLGNPTMPGVILFILSMIVYGVAFDFFNVSGSLYVDRQTPPAQRSSAQGLFMIMTNGIGATIGTLGAQAIIDHNVLARPEGVAQIDGWHESWLIFASYALVVAVLFWIFFRDNERQSQAPQEKDRILNDPEGMAV
;
A
#
# COMPACT_ATOMS: atom_id res chain seq x y z
N GLY A 1 16.55 14.86 -13.77
CA GLY A 1 17.37 15.62 -12.86
C GLY A 1 17.85 14.89 -11.62
N LEU A 2 17.42 13.64 -11.36
CA LEU A 2 17.84 12.86 -10.19
C LEU A 2 19.15 12.08 -10.40
N GLY A 3 19.76 12.16 -11.56
CA GLY A 3 20.98 11.43 -11.88
C GLY A 3 22.30 12.17 -11.65
N ASN A 4 22.28 13.44 -11.24
CA ASN A 4 23.50 14.14 -10.84
C ASN A 4 23.80 13.91 -9.36
N PRO A 5 25.01 13.47 -9.01
CA PRO A 5 25.42 13.29 -7.61
C PRO A 5 25.67 14.64 -6.93
N THR A 6 24.69 15.53 -6.97
CA THR A 6 24.67 16.74 -6.17
C THR A 6 24.14 16.41 -4.78
N MET A 7 24.67 17.01 -3.74
CA MET A 7 24.25 16.80 -2.35
C MET A 7 22.71 16.77 -2.15
N PRO A 8 21.92 17.67 -2.78
CA PRO A 8 20.46 17.61 -2.67
C PRO A 8 19.83 16.33 -3.25
N GLY A 9 20.37 15.79 -4.34
CA GLY A 9 19.87 14.55 -4.95
C GLY A 9 20.09 13.32 -4.07
N VAL A 10 21.25 13.24 -3.42
CA VAL A 10 21.55 12.15 -2.48
C VAL A 10 20.64 12.20 -1.26
N ILE A 11 20.40 13.38 -0.71
CA ILE A 11 19.49 13.55 0.45
C ILE A 11 18.06 13.13 0.09
N LEU A 12 17.54 13.54 -1.07
CA LEU A 12 16.22 13.15 -1.55
C LEU A 12 16.12 11.64 -1.78
N PHE A 13 17.19 11.02 -2.28
CA PHE A 13 17.25 9.59 -2.46
C PHE A 13 17.18 8.84 -1.13
N ILE A 14 17.97 9.24 -0.14
CA ILE A 14 17.96 8.65 1.21
C ILE A 14 16.58 8.83 1.85
N LEU A 15 16.00 10.04 1.76
CA LEU A 15 14.67 10.32 2.30
C LEU A 15 13.59 9.43 1.64
N SER A 16 13.66 9.24 0.32
CA SER A 16 12.78 8.34 -0.42
C SER A 16 12.87 6.89 0.08
N MET A 17 14.09 6.40 0.36
CA MET A 17 14.30 5.06 0.90
C MET A 17 13.71 4.90 2.31
N ILE A 18 13.85 5.91 3.16
CA ILE A 18 13.27 5.91 4.51
C ILE A 18 11.75 5.88 4.43
N VAL A 19 11.15 6.76 3.62
CA VAL A 19 9.69 6.82 3.44
C VAL A 19 9.16 5.50 2.88
N TYR A 20 9.85 4.90 1.91
CA TYR A 20 9.49 3.60 1.37
C TYR A 20 9.53 2.50 2.45
N GLY A 21 10.61 2.43 3.24
CA GLY A 21 10.74 1.46 4.33
C GLY A 21 9.61 1.58 5.35
N VAL A 22 9.35 2.79 5.83
CA VAL A 22 8.26 3.05 6.79
C VAL A 22 6.89 2.68 6.21
N ALA A 23 6.61 3.04 4.95
CA ALA A 23 5.35 2.71 4.30
C ALA A 23 5.17 1.21 4.12
N PHE A 24 6.24 0.49 3.74
CA PHE A 24 6.24 -0.95 3.59
C PHE A 24 5.98 -1.67 4.92
N ASP A 25 6.67 -1.29 5.99
CA ASP A 25 6.49 -1.87 7.32
C ASP A 25 5.09 -1.58 7.86
N PHE A 26 4.63 -0.34 7.72
CA PHE A 26 3.28 0.06 8.15
C PHE A 26 2.20 -0.76 7.44
N PHE A 27 2.33 -0.96 6.13
CA PHE A 27 1.39 -1.77 5.35
C PHE A 27 1.37 -3.23 5.83
N ASN A 28 2.55 -3.85 6.02
CA ASN A 28 2.64 -5.24 6.45
C ASN A 28 2.09 -5.44 7.87
N VAL A 29 2.44 -4.56 8.79
CA VAL A 29 1.96 -4.64 10.18
C VAL A 29 0.45 -4.39 10.26
N SER A 30 -0.05 -3.34 9.61
CA SER A 30 -1.48 -3.01 9.62
C SER A 30 -2.31 -4.12 8.95
N GLY A 31 -1.86 -4.63 7.81
CA GLY A 31 -2.51 -5.72 7.10
C GLY A 31 -2.54 -7.01 7.92
N SER A 32 -1.43 -7.37 8.55
CA SER A 32 -1.32 -8.51 9.44
C SER A 32 -2.27 -8.40 10.64
N LEU A 33 -2.31 -7.25 11.29
CA LEU A 33 -3.23 -6.98 12.41
C LEU A 33 -4.70 -7.03 11.97
N TYR A 34 -5.01 -6.50 10.79
CA TYR A 34 -6.36 -6.56 10.23
C TYR A 34 -6.80 -8.01 10.01
N VAL A 35 -5.96 -8.82 9.36
CA VAL A 35 -6.22 -10.26 9.14
C VAL A 35 -6.42 -10.99 10.46
N ASP A 36 -5.58 -10.72 11.46
CA ASP A 36 -5.68 -11.36 12.78
C ASP A 36 -7.01 -11.04 13.49
N ARG A 37 -7.48 -9.80 13.40
CA ARG A 37 -8.75 -9.37 14.00
C ARG A 37 -9.98 -9.93 13.30
N GLN A 38 -9.91 -10.11 11.99
CA GLN A 38 -11.03 -10.61 11.18
C GLN A 38 -11.13 -12.14 11.13
N THR A 39 -10.10 -12.85 11.64
CA THR A 39 -10.01 -14.31 11.51
C THR A 39 -10.21 -15.00 12.86
N PRO A 40 -11.03 -16.05 12.93
CA PRO A 40 -11.16 -16.88 14.13
C PRO A 40 -9.82 -17.46 14.59
N PRO A 41 -9.59 -17.62 15.92
CA PRO A 41 -8.30 -18.07 16.45
C PRO A 41 -7.75 -19.36 15.84
N ALA A 42 -8.61 -20.30 15.48
CA ALA A 42 -8.22 -21.57 14.88
C ALA A 42 -7.66 -21.45 13.46
N GLN A 43 -7.92 -20.34 12.76
CA GLN A 43 -7.54 -20.14 11.35
C GLN A 43 -6.52 -19.01 11.15
N ARG A 44 -6.10 -18.33 12.21
CA ARG A 44 -5.21 -17.17 12.13
C ARG A 44 -3.90 -17.45 11.40
N SER A 45 -3.23 -18.54 11.72
CA SER A 45 -1.97 -18.91 11.05
C SER A 45 -2.14 -19.13 9.55
N SER A 46 -3.24 -19.77 9.14
CA SER A 46 -3.55 -20.02 7.75
C SER A 46 -3.86 -18.71 7.00
N ALA A 47 -4.63 -17.83 7.61
CA ALA A 47 -4.98 -16.53 7.05
C ALA A 47 -3.75 -15.61 6.91
N GLN A 48 -2.84 -15.61 7.90
CA GLN A 48 -1.57 -14.89 7.82
C GLN A 48 -0.68 -15.43 6.70
N GLY A 49 -0.58 -16.74 6.55
CA GLY A 49 0.15 -17.37 5.45
C GLY A 49 -0.43 -16.99 4.09
N LEU A 50 -1.75 -17.00 3.95
CA LEU A 50 -2.43 -16.56 2.73
C LEU A 50 -2.19 -15.09 2.43
N PHE A 51 -2.28 -14.21 3.43
CA PHE A 51 -1.96 -12.79 3.29
C PHE A 51 -0.53 -12.58 2.76
N MET A 52 0.45 -13.29 3.31
CA MET A 52 1.84 -13.22 2.86
C MET A 52 2.03 -13.73 1.43
N ILE A 53 1.39 -14.82 1.05
CA ILE A 53 1.45 -15.35 -0.32
C ILE A 53 0.82 -14.38 -1.31
N MET A 54 -0.33 -13.81 -0.97
CA MET A 54 -1.03 -12.85 -1.83
C MET A 54 -0.22 -11.55 -2.03
N THR A 55 0.36 -11.02 -0.96
CA THR A 55 1.09 -9.74 -1.01
C THR A 55 2.52 -9.90 -1.55
N ASN A 56 3.33 -10.74 -0.91
CA ASN A 56 4.76 -10.88 -1.24
C ASN A 56 5.03 -11.91 -2.34
N GLY A 57 4.10 -12.84 -2.59
CA GLY A 57 4.19 -13.80 -3.69
C GLY A 57 3.53 -13.25 -4.96
N ILE A 58 2.23 -13.37 -5.05
CA ILE A 58 1.47 -13.06 -6.27
C ILE A 58 1.52 -11.56 -6.57
N GLY A 59 1.28 -10.70 -5.59
CA GLY A 59 1.29 -9.24 -5.75
C GLY A 59 2.64 -8.72 -6.20
N ALA A 60 3.72 -9.16 -5.54
CA ALA A 60 5.08 -8.77 -5.91
C ALA A 60 5.47 -9.26 -7.30
N THR A 61 5.09 -10.50 -7.68
CA THR A 61 5.38 -11.05 -9.00
C THR A 61 4.70 -10.24 -10.10
N ILE A 62 3.39 -10.00 -9.98
CA ILE A 62 2.61 -9.22 -10.95
C ILE A 62 3.14 -7.78 -11.02
N GLY A 63 3.43 -7.17 -9.86
CA GLY A 63 3.99 -5.82 -9.77
C GLY A 63 5.34 -5.69 -10.47
N THR A 64 6.23 -6.65 -10.25
CA THR A 64 7.57 -6.66 -10.88
C THR A 64 7.47 -6.84 -12.39
N LEU A 65 6.65 -7.79 -12.87
CA LEU A 65 6.47 -8.00 -14.30
C LEU A 65 5.83 -6.79 -14.99
N GLY A 66 4.84 -6.17 -14.36
CA GLY A 66 4.22 -4.95 -14.86
C GLY A 66 5.19 -3.77 -14.89
N ALA A 67 5.98 -3.56 -13.84
CA ALA A 67 6.99 -2.51 -13.80
C ALA A 67 8.08 -2.75 -14.84
N GLN A 68 8.53 -3.99 -15.03
CA GLN A 68 9.53 -4.33 -16.05
C GLN A 68 9.01 -4.02 -17.47
N ALA A 69 7.76 -4.40 -17.79
CA ALA A 69 7.17 -4.11 -19.09
C ALA A 69 7.11 -2.59 -19.40
N ILE A 70 6.79 -1.77 -18.40
CA ILE A 70 6.76 -0.32 -18.52
C ILE A 70 8.18 0.23 -18.78
N ILE A 71 9.18 -0.25 -18.05
CA ILE A 71 10.58 0.19 -18.19
C ILE A 71 11.14 -0.25 -19.54
N ASP A 72 10.90 -1.48 -19.96
CA ASP A 72 11.34 -2.00 -21.25
C ASP A 72 10.80 -1.15 -22.40
N HIS A 73 9.53 -0.79 -22.36
CA HIS A 73 8.90 0.00 -23.41
C HIS A 73 9.32 1.47 -23.38
N ASN A 74 9.39 2.10 -22.23
CA ASN A 74 9.60 3.55 -22.12
C ASN A 74 11.07 3.95 -22.02
N VAL A 75 11.91 3.07 -21.48
CA VAL A 75 13.33 3.38 -21.24
C VAL A 75 14.25 2.59 -22.13
N LEU A 76 14.18 1.25 -22.10
CA LEU A 76 15.14 0.40 -22.80
C LEU A 76 14.92 0.36 -24.32
N ALA A 77 13.70 0.65 -24.80
CA ALA A 77 13.43 0.78 -26.23
C ALA A 77 13.94 2.10 -26.82
N ARG A 78 14.40 3.05 -26.02
CA ARG A 78 14.90 4.36 -26.46
C ARG A 78 16.42 4.39 -26.58
N PRO A 79 16.98 5.22 -27.49
CA PRO A 79 18.43 5.44 -27.59
C PRO A 79 19.00 5.95 -26.27
N GLU A 80 20.24 5.56 -25.97
CA GLU A 80 20.95 6.02 -24.77
C GLU A 80 21.10 7.55 -24.76
N GLY A 81 21.03 8.13 -23.54
CA GLY A 81 21.19 9.56 -23.33
C GLY A 81 19.91 10.26 -22.87
N VAL A 82 19.64 11.44 -23.41
CA VAL A 82 18.51 12.30 -23.00
C VAL A 82 17.16 11.60 -23.18
N ALA A 83 17.01 10.83 -24.24
CA ALA A 83 15.78 10.08 -24.54
C ALA A 83 15.46 9.01 -23.45
N GLN A 84 16.47 8.39 -22.89
CA GLN A 84 16.29 7.47 -21.76
C GLN A 84 15.89 8.19 -20.48
N ILE A 85 16.46 9.37 -20.21
CA ILE A 85 16.10 10.19 -19.05
C ILE A 85 14.62 10.60 -19.11
N ASP A 86 14.15 11.00 -20.29
CA ASP A 86 12.74 11.32 -20.52
C ASP A 86 11.85 10.07 -20.32
N GLY A 87 12.31 8.90 -20.75
CA GLY A 87 11.63 7.63 -20.53
C GLY A 87 11.48 7.28 -19.04
N TRP A 88 12.49 7.54 -18.23
CA TRP A 88 12.41 7.41 -16.79
C TRP A 88 11.39 8.36 -16.18
N HIS A 89 11.35 9.61 -16.63
CA HIS A 89 10.36 10.58 -16.15
C HIS A 89 8.92 10.12 -16.44
N GLU A 90 8.66 9.65 -17.65
CA GLU A 90 7.35 9.10 -18.05
C GLU A 90 6.97 7.85 -17.20
N SER A 91 7.92 6.93 -17.01
CA SER A 91 7.71 5.74 -16.20
C SER A 91 7.32 6.09 -14.74
N TRP A 92 7.99 7.08 -14.14
CA TRP A 92 7.65 7.55 -12.80
C TRP A 92 6.26 8.19 -12.73
N LEU A 93 5.83 8.92 -13.76
CA LEU A 93 4.48 9.47 -13.83
C LEU A 93 3.42 8.37 -13.93
N ILE A 94 3.68 7.30 -14.69
CA ILE A 94 2.81 6.13 -14.79
C ILE A 94 2.67 5.45 -13.41
N PHE A 95 3.79 5.22 -12.72
CA PHE A 95 3.77 4.61 -11.38
C PHE A 95 3.06 5.49 -10.35
N ALA A 96 3.28 6.81 -10.40
CA ALA A 96 2.60 7.76 -9.51
C ALA A 96 1.09 7.79 -9.76
N SER A 97 0.67 7.77 -11.02
CA SER A 97 -0.75 7.72 -11.41
C SER A 97 -1.42 6.42 -10.94
N TYR A 98 -0.76 5.28 -11.14
CA TYR A 98 -1.23 4.00 -10.65
C TYR A 98 -1.38 3.99 -9.11
N ALA A 99 -0.36 4.47 -8.40
CA ALA A 99 -0.40 4.54 -6.93
C ALA A 99 -1.54 5.44 -6.44
N LEU A 100 -1.80 6.56 -7.12
CA LEU A 100 -2.90 7.46 -6.80
C LEU A 100 -4.27 6.79 -7.01
N VAL A 101 -4.45 6.08 -8.12
CA VAL A 101 -5.68 5.32 -8.39
C VAL A 101 -5.92 4.26 -7.31
N VAL A 102 -4.88 3.49 -6.96
CA VAL A 102 -4.98 2.49 -5.89
C VAL A 102 -5.31 3.14 -4.54
N ALA A 103 -4.69 4.28 -4.20
CA ALA A 103 -4.97 5.01 -2.97
C ALA A 103 -6.42 5.51 -2.90
N VAL A 104 -6.96 6.03 -4.01
CA VAL A 104 -8.36 6.49 -4.10
C VAL A 104 -9.32 5.32 -3.98
N LEU A 105 -9.07 4.21 -4.68
CA LEU A 105 -9.88 2.99 -4.56
C LEU A 105 -9.88 2.46 -3.12
N PHE A 106 -8.70 2.40 -2.51
CA PHE A 106 -8.56 1.96 -1.12
C PHE A 106 -9.34 2.88 -0.18
N TRP A 107 -9.23 4.19 -0.35
CA TRP A 107 -9.98 5.17 0.46
C TRP A 107 -11.50 5.01 0.31
N ILE A 108 -12.00 4.78 -0.91
CA ILE A 108 -13.42 4.55 -1.16
C ILE A 108 -13.91 3.26 -0.48
N PHE A 109 -13.20 2.14 -0.71
CA PHE A 109 -13.61 0.84 -0.20
C PHE A 109 -13.50 0.72 1.33
N PHE A 110 -12.47 1.32 1.94
CA PHE A 110 -12.27 1.23 3.39
C PHE A 110 -13.09 2.24 4.19
N ARG A 111 -13.51 3.34 3.58
CA ARG A 111 -14.32 4.34 4.27
C ARG A 111 -15.69 3.83 4.73
N ASP A 112 -16.29 2.91 3.98
CA ASP A 112 -17.63 2.40 4.29
C ASP A 112 -17.62 1.26 5.33
N ASN A 113 -16.51 0.57 5.51
CA ASN A 113 -16.41 -0.59 6.39
C ASN A 113 -16.31 -0.22 7.88
N GLU A 114 -15.76 0.95 8.22
CA GLU A 114 -15.66 1.38 9.63
C GLU A 114 -17.03 1.69 10.25
N ARG A 115 -17.98 2.20 9.48
CA ARG A 115 -19.32 2.50 9.96
C ARG A 115 -20.13 1.24 10.29
N GLN A 116 -19.90 0.14 9.58
CA GLN A 116 -20.59 -1.12 9.84
C GLN A 116 -20.00 -1.88 11.02
N SER A 117 -18.71 -1.69 11.32
CA SER A 117 -18.04 -2.37 12.43
C SER A 117 -18.32 -1.74 13.81
N GLN A 118 -18.70 -0.46 13.84
CA GLN A 118 -19.00 0.26 15.10
C GLN A 118 -20.45 0.12 15.54
N ALA A 119 -21.38 -0.06 14.60
CA ALA A 119 -22.80 -0.15 14.90
C ALA A 119 -23.22 -1.32 15.82
N PRO A 120 -22.65 -2.54 15.73
CA PRO A 120 -22.95 -3.62 16.66
C PRO A 120 -22.42 -3.37 18.06
N GLN A 121 -21.22 -2.82 18.20
CA GLN A 121 -20.57 -2.59 19.48
C GLN A 121 -21.25 -1.48 20.29
N GLU A 122 -21.73 -0.44 19.62
CA GLU A 122 -22.49 0.64 20.27
C GLU A 122 -23.86 0.15 20.74
N LYS A 123 -24.50 -0.73 19.98
CA LYS A 123 -25.78 -1.32 20.36
C LYS A 123 -25.64 -2.24 21.57
N ASP A 124 -24.60 -3.06 21.63
CA ASP A 124 -24.31 -3.94 22.77
C ASP A 124 -23.90 -3.15 24.02
N ARG A 125 -23.21 -2.01 23.85
CA ARG A 125 -22.85 -1.11 24.95
C ARG A 125 -24.07 -0.45 25.57
N ILE A 126 -25.00 0.03 24.74
CA ILE A 126 -26.25 0.65 25.20
C ILE A 126 -27.15 -0.38 25.90
N LEU A 127 -27.19 -1.61 25.42
CA LEU A 127 -28.00 -2.68 26.01
C LEU A 127 -27.43 -3.21 27.36
N ASN A 128 -26.10 -3.10 27.56
CA ASN A 128 -25.41 -3.60 28.77
C ASN A 128 -25.08 -2.49 29.78
N ASP A 129 -25.50 -1.25 29.54
CA ASP A 129 -25.35 -0.14 30.48
C ASP A 129 -26.71 0.28 31.07
N PRO A 130 -27.22 -0.41 32.12
CA PRO A 130 -28.51 -0.11 32.73
C PRO A 130 -28.51 1.21 33.52
N GLU A 131 -27.35 1.83 33.78
CA GLU A 131 -27.26 3.07 34.56
C GLU A 131 -27.46 4.34 33.71
N GLY A 132 -27.29 4.26 32.39
CA GLY A 132 -27.50 5.38 31.46
C GLY A 132 -28.97 5.74 31.21
N MET A 133 -29.95 4.94 31.64
CA MET A 133 -31.39 5.19 31.47
C MET A 133 -32.06 5.83 32.69
N ALA A 134 -31.32 6.19 33.71
CA ALA A 134 -31.87 6.71 34.97
C ALA A 134 -31.50 8.19 35.22
N VAL A 135 -31.59 9.05 34.16
CA VAL A 135 -31.55 10.51 34.32
C VAL A 135 -32.65 11.13 33.47
#